data_8b2b889b6ded19578baf1b558ec500ef
#
_entry.id   8b2b889b6ded19578baf1b558ec500ef
#
_cell.length_a   1.000
_cell.length_b   1.000
_cell.length_c   1.000
_cell.angle_alpha   90.00
_cell.angle_beta   90.00
_cell.angle_gamma   90.00
#
_symmetry.space_group_name_H-M   'P 1'
#
loop_
_entity.id
_entity.type
_entity.pdbx_description
1 polymer ?
#
loop_
_entity_poly.entity_id
_entity_poly.type
_entity_poly.pdbx_seq_one_letter_code
_entity_poly.pdbx_strand_id
1 'polypeptide(L)'
;VGVARALVLPHSIRGHQDLLRRLDTRFTLVCRDLESLARVKATGTRAEVMFAPDMALYIDPERLFARCSRYGGLRMWARFARYGQLHTYAGWRMALRRLRPALGGALCVIRADAEATFAEPGDPRRDVPSFYGSQYRFREESDLVSRDLLAFVKSAYFVWTNRLHIGLAAALMGCNVRYLD
;
A
#
# COMPACT_ATOMS: atom_id res chain seq x y z
N VAL A 1 11.53 29.82 5.62
CA VAL A 1 10.86 29.06 6.69
C VAL A 1 11.72 27.81 6.93
N GLY A 2 12.43 27.78 8.07
CA GLY A 2 13.27 26.64 8.42
C GLY A 2 12.43 25.49 8.98
N VAL A 3 12.69 24.25 8.56
CA VAL A 3 12.10 23.05 9.17
C VAL A 3 12.77 22.83 10.52
N ALA A 4 12.01 22.79 11.60
CA ALA A 4 12.55 22.57 12.94
C ALA A 4 13.00 21.11 13.14
N ARG A 5 12.17 20.15 12.70
CA ARG A 5 12.47 18.71 12.69
C ARG A 5 11.69 18.04 11.56
N ALA A 6 12.23 16.96 10.99
CA ALA A 6 11.60 16.15 9.97
C ALA A 6 11.75 14.66 10.30
N LEU A 7 10.66 13.94 10.28
CA LEU A 7 10.62 12.49 10.43
C LEU A 7 10.23 11.85 9.10
N VAL A 8 11.09 11.00 8.56
CA VAL A 8 10.79 10.15 7.42
C VAL A 8 10.28 8.82 7.96
N LEU A 9 9.01 8.53 7.70
CA LEU A 9 8.33 7.31 8.15
C LEU A 9 8.97 6.06 7.50
N PRO A 10 8.74 4.86 8.04
CA PRO A 10 9.34 3.62 7.56
C PRO A 10 9.27 3.46 6.05
N HIS A 11 10.41 3.47 5.39
CA HIS A 11 10.54 3.45 3.94
C HIS A 11 11.79 2.66 3.50
N SER A 12 11.75 2.08 2.29
CA SER A 12 12.95 1.55 1.66
C SER A 12 13.70 2.69 0.98
N ILE A 13 14.93 2.92 1.41
CA ILE A 13 15.77 4.01 0.91
C ILE A 13 16.83 3.43 0.00
N ARG A 14 16.74 3.80 -1.30
CA ARG A 14 17.68 3.36 -2.33
C ARG A 14 18.21 4.58 -3.08
N GLY A 15 19.53 4.67 -3.24
CA GLY A 15 20.16 5.79 -3.95
C GLY A 15 20.22 7.09 -3.14
N HIS A 16 20.37 8.23 -3.84
CA HIS A 16 20.42 9.59 -3.29
C HIS A 16 21.46 9.83 -2.20
N GLN A 17 22.62 9.17 -2.29
CA GLN A 17 23.66 9.22 -1.27
C GLN A 17 24.11 10.64 -0.94
N ASP A 18 24.22 11.52 -1.93
CA ASP A 18 24.64 12.90 -1.73
C ASP A 18 23.59 13.73 -0.95
N LEU A 19 22.30 13.45 -1.17
CA LEU A 19 21.24 14.05 -0.37
C LEU A 19 21.32 13.55 1.08
N LEU A 20 21.48 12.24 1.26
CA LEU A 20 21.56 11.63 2.59
C LEU A 20 22.74 12.18 3.42
N ARG A 21 23.90 12.40 2.79
CA ARG A 21 25.07 13.03 3.46
C ARG A 21 24.81 14.45 3.96
N ARG A 22 23.92 15.19 3.30
CA ARG A 22 23.57 16.57 3.66
C ARG A 22 22.57 16.67 4.81
N LEU A 23 21.89 15.57 5.14
CA LEU A 23 20.94 15.57 6.24
C LEU A 23 21.68 15.69 7.58
N ASP A 24 21.11 16.51 8.46
CA ASP A 24 21.67 16.78 9.78
C ASP A 24 20.77 16.23 10.91
N THR A 25 21.08 16.55 12.15
CA THR A 25 20.38 16.07 13.34
C THR A 25 18.91 16.51 13.46
N ARG A 26 18.42 17.35 12.55
CA ARG A 26 17.00 17.71 12.47
C ARG A 26 16.17 16.63 11.78
N PHE A 27 16.84 15.68 11.13
CA PHE A 27 16.18 14.60 10.41
C PHE A 27 16.26 13.29 11.19
N THR A 28 15.16 12.58 11.26
CA THR A 28 15.10 11.17 11.69
C THR A 28 14.63 10.34 10.51
N LEU A 29 15.46 9.39 10.08
CA LEU A 29 15.18 8.48 8.96
C LEU A 29 14.82 7.11 9.51
N VAL A 30 13.61 6.63 9.23
CA VAL A 30 13.20 5.29 9.63
C VAL A 30 13.24 4.39 8.41
N CYS A 31 14.12 3.40 8.44
CA CYS A 31 14.23 2.38 7.40
C CYS A 31 13.34 1.19 7.73
N ARG A 32 12.59 0.68 6.74
CA ARG A 32 11.72 -0.50 6.94
C ARG A 32 12.40 -1.83 6.65
N ASP A 33 13.60 -1.80 6.11
CA ASP A 33 14.43 -2.98 5.83
C ASP A 33 15.89 -2.74 6.25
N LEU A 34 16.58 -3.84 6.56
CA LEU A 34 17.95 -3.81 7.07
C LEU A 34 18.96 -3.37 6.01
N GLU A 35 18.68 -3.62 4.73
CA GLU A 35 19.53 -3.18 3.64
C GLU A 35 19.52 -1.65 3.52
N SER A 36 18.34 -1.03 3.55
CA SER A 36 18.19 0.43 3.60
C SER A 36 18.90 1.02 4.82
N LEU A 37 18.74 0.38 6.00
CA LEU A 37 19.40 0.82 7.22
C LEU A 37 20.94 0.83 7.07
N ALA A 38 21.49 -0.27 6.57
CA ALA A 38 22.93 -0.40 6.34
C ALA A 38 23.43 0.63 5.31
N ARG A 39 22.73 0.78 4.19
CA ARG A 39 23.07 1.75 3.14
C ARG A 39 23.06 3.19 3.64
N VAL A 40 22.01 3.58 4.37
CA VAL A 40 21.91 4.95 4.88
C VAL A 40 23.02 5.23 5.90
N LYS A 41 23.29 4.32 6.84
CA LYS A 41 24.40 4.44 7.78
C LYS A 41 25.76 4.55 7.08
N ALA A 42 25.97 3.79 6.02
CA ALA A 42 27.21 3.84 5.24
C ALA A 42 27.45 5.19 4.53
N THR A 43 26.43 6.04 4.36
CA THR A 43 26.61 7.39 3.77
C THR A 43 27.34 8.36 4.69
N GLY A 44 27.43 8.08 5.99
CA GLY A 44 27.96 9.01 6.97
C GLY A 44 27.04 10.19 7.26
N THR A 45 25.72 10.03 7.02
CA THR A 45 24.72 11.07 7.38
C THR A 45 24.78 11.42 8.86
N ARG A 46 24.48 12.68 9.19
CA ARG A 46 24.32 13.13 10.59
C ARG A 46 22.89 13.02 11.08
N ALA A 47 21.96 12.60 10.21
CA ALA A 47 20.59 12.31 10.61
C ALA A 47 20.55 11.10 11.57
N GLU A 48 19.58 11.10 12.46
CA GLU A 48 19.27 9.92 13.24
C GLU A 48 18.71 8.83 12.31
N VAL A 49 19.24 7.60 12.38
CA VAL A 49 18.83 6.50 11.51
C VAL A 49 18.40 5.31 12.35
N MET A 50 17.15 4.90 12.22
CA MET A 50 16.56 3.79 12.96
C MET A 50 15.85 2.80 12.03
N PHE A 51 15.59 1.61 12.56
CA PHE A 51 14.78 0.58 11.91
C PHE A 51 13.41 0.54 12.56
N ALA A 52 12.37 0.44 11.75
CA ALA A 52 11.04 0.03 12.17
C ALA A 52 10.36 -0.73 11.02
N PRO A 53 9.52 -1.73 11.34
CA PRO A 53 8.75 -2.44 10.33
C PRO A 53 7.85 -1.51 9.50
N ASP A 54 7.41 -2.02 8.34
CA ASP A 54 6.46 -1.29 7.50
C ASP A 54 5.19 -0.94 8.28
N MET A 55 4.73 0.30 8.15
CA MET A 55 3.56 0.79 8.87
C MET A 55 2.27 0.00 8.55
N ALA A 56 2.22 -0.68 7.41
CA ALA A 56 1.10 -1.54 7.06
C ALA A 56 0.88 -2.68 8.08
N LEU A 57 1.93 -3.12 8.78
CA LEU A 57 1.82 -4.13 9.84
C LEU A 57 1.05 -3.68 11.08
N TYR A 58 0.88 -2.37 11.26
CA TYR A 58 0.14 -1.79 12.40
C TYR A 58 -1.32 -1.45 12.05
N ILE A 59 -1.77 -1.80 10.83
CA ILE A 59 -3.18 -1.63 10.46
C ILE A 59 -4.01 -2.63 11.25
N ASP A 60 -5.03 -2.12 11.93
CA ASP A 60 -6.09 -2.91 12.53
C ASP A 60 -7.26 -3.01 11.52
N PRO A 61 -7.43 -4.17 10.86
CA PRO A 61 -8.47 -4.34 9.86
C PRO A 61 -9.88 -4.24 10.42
N GLU A 62 -10.10 -4.73 11.63
CA GLU A 62 -11.43 -4.69 12.25
C GLU A 62 -11.85 -3.26 12.53
N ARG A 63 -10.91 -2.45 13.02
CA ARG A 63 -11.14 -1.03 13.24
C ARG A 63 -11.40 -0.27 11.94
N LEU A 64 -10.70 -0.64 10.85
CA LEU A 64 -10.94 -0.07 9.53
C LEU A 64 -12.34 -0.44 9.02
N PHE A 65 -12.75 -1.71 9.13
CA PHE A 65 -14.08 -2.16 8.72
C PHE A 65 -15.19 -1.47 9.53
N ALA A 66 -15.04 -1.40 10.86
CA ALA A 66 -15.99 -0.72 11.74
C ALA A 66 -16.13 0.77 11.39
N ARG A 67 -15.03 1.43 11.07
CA ARG A 67 -15.03 2.83 10.63
C ARG A 67 -15.74 3.02 9.30
N CYS A 68 -15.41 2.19 8.31
CA CYS A 68 -16.02 2.29 6.98
C CYS A 68 -17.50 1.94 6.95
N SER A 69 -18.02 1.18 7.92
CA SER A 69 -19.46 0.91 8.03
C SER A 69 -20.31 2.17 8.22
N ARG A 70 -19.68 3.27 8.68
CA ARG A 70 -20.33 4.58 8.84
C ARG A 70 -20.43 5.35 7.52
N TYR A 71 -19.73 4.92 6.49
CA TYR A 71 -19.68 5.58 5.18
C TYR A 71 -20.76 4.98 4.25
N GLY A 72 -22.00 5.09 4.64
CA GLY A 72 -23.12 4.56 3.83
C GLY A 72 -24.02 5.65 3.27
N GLY A 73 -24.80 5.27 2.27
CA GLY A 73 -25.93 6.04 1.79
C GLY A 73 -25.63 7.14 0.77
N LEU A 74 -26.68 7.90 0.43
CA LEU A 74 -26.71 8.92 -0.62
C LEU A 74 -25.65 10.02 -0.44
N ARG A 75 -25.30 10.36 0.80
CA ARG A 75 -24.27 11.39 1.09
C ARG A 75 -22.91 11.02 0.54
N MET A 76 -22.52 9.75 0.62
CA MET A 76 -21.24 9.29 0.09
C MET A 76 -21.24 9.31 -1.43
N TRP A 77 -22.30 8.83 -2.06
CA TRP A 77 -22.44 8.91 -3.52
C TRP A 77 -22.44 10.36 -4.04
N ALA A 78 -23.09 11.29 -3.33
CA ALA A 78 -23.03 12.70 -3.63
C ALA A 78 -21.60 13.25 -3.55
N ARG A 79 -20.78 12.81 -2.59
CA ARG A 79 -19.35 13.17 -2.51
C ARG A 79 -18.56 12.63 -3.69
N PHE A 80 -18.71 11.36 -4.03
CA PHE A 80 -18.08 10.78 -5.22
C PHE A 80 -18.45 11.55 -6.50
N ALA A 81 -19.73 11.90 -6.65
CA ALA A 81 -20.20 12.71 -7.77
C ALA A 81 -19.52 14.10 -7.79
N ARG A 82 -19.51 14.78 -6.64
CA ARG A 82 -18.92 16.12 -6.49
C ARG A 82 -17.44 16.16 -6.86
N TYR A 83 -16.69 15.10 -6.56
CA TYR A 83 -15.27 15.02 -6.87
C TYR A 83 -14.96 14.32 -8.19
N GLY A 84 -15.97 13.98 -8.98
CA GLY A 84 -15.80 13.30 -10.27
C GLY A 84 -15.29 11.86 -10.17
N GLN A 85 -15.39 11.21 -8.99
CA GLN A 85 -14.85 9.87 -8.71
C GLN A 85 -15.88 8.72 -8.86
N LEU A 86 -17.12 9.03 -9.22
CA LEU A 86 -18.19 8.01 -9.35
C LEU A 86 -17.80 6.88 -10.30
N HIS A 87 -17.32 7.21 -11.50
CA HIS A 87 -16.94 6.23 -12.50
C HIS A 87 -15.71 5.43 -12.06
N THR A 88 -14.72 6.10 -11.45
CA THR A 88 -13.50 5.46 -10.95
C THR A 88 -13.82 4.46 -9.86
N TYR A 89 -14.61 4.82 -8.87
CA TYR A 89 -14.99 3.93 -7.77
C TYR A 89 -15.91 2.79 -8.22
N ALA A 90 -16.87 3.06 -9.12
CA ALA A 90 -17.71 2.01 -9.69
C ALA A 90 -16.89 1.03 -10.53
N GLY A 91 -15.95 1.52 -11.35
CA GLY A 91 -15.02 0.70 -12.12
C GLY A 91 -14.15 -0.18 -11.23
N TRP A 92 -13.61 0.38 -10.14
CA TRP A 92 -12.87 -0.35 -9.12
C TRP A 92 -13.66 -1.52 -8.54
N ARG A 93 -14.88 -1.26 -8.08
CA ARG A 93 -15.74 -2.31 -7.52
C ARG A 93 -16.09 -3.39 -8.53
N MET A 94 -16.31 -3.03 -9.79
CA MET A 94 -16.54 -4.00 -10.87
C MET A 94 -15.28 -4.84 -11.13
N ALA A 95 -14.10 -4.22 -11.16
CA ALA A 95 -12.85 -4.93 -11.33
C ALA A 95 -12.63 -5.95 -10.21
N LEU A 96 -12.81 -5.56 -8.95
CA LEU A 96 -12.72 -6.48 -7.80
C LEU A 96 -13.72 -7.65 -7.91
N ARG A 97 -14.98 -7.38 -8.35
CA ARG A 97 -15.98 -8.43 -8.53
C ARG A 97 -15.59 -9.44 -9.61
N ARG A 98 -15.03 -8.96 -10.73
CA ARG A 98 -14.57 -9.81 -11.83
C ARG A 98 -13.39 -10.69 -11.45
N LEU A 99 -12.51 -10.18 -10.60
CA LEU A 99 -11.31 -10.87 -10.14
C LEU A 99 -11.55 -11.71 -8.88
N ARG A 100 -12.75 -11.62 -8.28
CA ARG A 100 -13.06 -12.31 -7.03
C ARG A 100 -12.81 -13.80 -7.22
N PRO A 101 -11.91 -14.42 -6.44
CA PRO A 101 -11.70 -15.85 -6.52
C PRO A 101 -12.98 -16.59 -6.14
N ALA A 102 -13.22 -17.74 -6.76
CA ALA A 102 -14.22 -18.67 -6.26
C ALA A 102 -13.90 -19.00 -4.79
N LEU A 103 -14.93 -19.25 -3.97
CA LEU A 103 -14.80 -19.60 -2.56
C LEU A 103 -13.67 -20.65 -2.39
N GLY A 104 -12.65 -20.35 -1.62
CA GLY A 104 -11.46 -21.18 -1.45
C GLY A 104 -10.44 -21.10 -2.58
N GLY A 105 -10.60 -20.16 -3.54
CA GLY A 105 -9.67 -20.01 -4.66
C GLY A 105 -8.37 -19.27 -4.31
N ALA A 106 -7.38 -19.43 -5.20
CA ALA A 106 -6.12 -18.70 -5.15
C ALA A 106 -6.28 -17.35 -5.85
N LEU A 107 -5.72 -16.31 -5.25
CA LEU A 107 -5.59 -14.97 -5.82
C LEU A 107 -4.14 -14.74 -6.24
N CYS A 108 -3.94 -14.42 -7.51
CA CYS A 108 -2.64 -14.06 -8.04
C CYS A 108 -2.62 -12.56 -8.37
N VAL A 109 -1.85 -11.78 -7.62
CA VAL A 109 -1.68 -10.34 -7.82
C VAL A 109 -0.23 -10.05 -8.09
N ILE A 110 0.10 -9.95 -9.37
CA ILE A 110 1.47 -9.72 -9.84
C ILE A 110 1.58 -8.27 -10.32
N ARG A 111 2.66 -7.63 -9.91
CA ARG A 111 3.01 -6.28 -10.30
C ARG A 111 3.26 -6.22 -11.81
N ALA A 112 2.64 -5.27 -12.49
CA ALA A 112 2.75 -5.09 -13.93
C ALA A 112 3.47 -3.79 -14.33
N ASP A 113 3.94 -3.01 -13.34
CA ASP A 113 4.64 -1.75 -13.58
C ASP A 113 6.17 -1.94 -13.71
N ALA A 114 6.88 -0.83 -13.94
CA ALA A 114 8.34 -0.82 -14.14
C ALA A 114 9.17 -1.35 -12.94
N GLU A 115 8.55 -1.55 -11.79
CA GLU A 115 9.20 -2.14 -10.61
C GLU A 115 8.95 -3.66 -10.53
N ALA A 116 8.36 -4.27 -11.57
CA ALA A 116 8.19 -5.71 -11.63
C ALA A 116 9.55 -6.41 -11.68
N THR A 117 9.78 -7.35 -10.77
CA THR A 117 11.04 -8.10 -10.66
C THR A 117 11.10 -9.29 -11.61
N PHE A 118 9.98 -9.69 -12.21
CA PHE A 118 9.91 -10.80 -13.15
C PHE A 118 10.14 -10.37 -14.60
N ALA A 119 10.80 -11.23 -15.37
CA ALA A 119 11.07 -11.03 -16.81
C ALA A 119 9.78 -10.94 -17.64
N GLU A 120 8.68 -11.54 -17.19
CA GLU A 120 7.38 -11.41 -17.83
C GLU A 120 6.50 -10.42 -17.04
N PRO A 121 6.05 -9.35 -17.68
CA PRO A 121 5.10 -8.43 -17.05
C PRO A 121 3.82 -9.19 -16.70
N GLY A 122 3.37 -9.08 -15.48
CA GLY A 122 2.09 -9.61 -15.05
C GLY A 122 0.95 -9.03 -15.90
N ASP A 123 -0.17 -9.75 -16.01
CA ASP A 123 -1.37 -9.20 -16.67
C ASP A 123 -1.82 -7.93 -15.90
N PRO A 124 -1.80 -6.74 -16.53
CA PRO A 124 -2.22 -5.50 -15.88
C PRO A 124 -3.63 -5.57 -15.31
N ARG A 125 -4.48 -6.43 -15.87
CA ARG A 125 -5.86 -6.66 -15.39
C ARG A 125 -5.90 -7.37 -14.04
N ARG A 126 -4.80 -8.02 -13.63
CA ARG A 126 -4.65 -8.71 -12.33
C ARG A 126 -3.88 -7.87 -11.32
N ASP A 127 -3.30 -6.76 -11.74
CA ASP A 127 -2.62 -5.83 -10.86
C ASP A 127 -3.64 -4.92 -10.16
N VAL A 128 -4.34 -5.46 -9.19
CA VAL A 128 -5.46 -4.83 -8.49
C VAL A 128 -5.15 -3.43 -7.97
N PRO A 129 -3.99 -3.15 -7.33
CA PRO A 129 -3.68 -1.81 -6.87
C PRO A 129 -3.58 -0.76 -7.98
N SER A 130 -3.23 -1.15 -9.20
CA SER A 130 -3.10 -0.20 -10.31
C SER A 130 -4.44 0.32 -10.83
N PHE A 131 -5.55 -0.37 -10.55
CA PHE A 131 -6.88 0.03 -11.03
C PHE A 131 -7.40 1.33 -10.44
N TYR A 132 -7.01 1.66 -9.22
CA TYR A 132 -7.54 2.87 -8.58
C TYR A 132 -6.60 4.07 -8.74
N GLY A 133 -5.31 3.84 -8.94
CA GLY A 133 -4.31 4.89 -8.97
C GLY A 133 -4.12 5.55 -7.60
N SER A 134 -3.29 6.59 -7.54
CA SER A 134 -2.97 7.33 -6.30
C SER A 134 -3.81 8.61 -6.11
N GLN A 135 -4.88 8.80 -6.87
CA GLN A 135 -5.62 10.08 -6.93
C GLN A 135 -6.83 10.11 -6.00
N TYR A 136 -6.63 9.82 -4.74
CA TYR A 136 -7.67 10.03 -3.75
C TYR A 136 -7.98 11.51 -3.57
N ARG A 137 -9.26 11.85 -3.58
CA ARG A 137 -9.73 13.23 -3.46
C ARG A 137 -10.22 13.59 -2.05
N PHE A 138 -10.55 12.58 -1.27
CA PHE A 138 -11.01 12.76 0.12
C PHE A 138 -10.73 11.49 0.96
N ARG A 139 -10.63 11.67 2.27
CA ARG A 139 -10.20 10.62 3.20
C ARG A 139 -11.10 9.38 3.18
N GLU A 140 -12.42 9.59 3.16
CA GLU A 140 -13.39 8.49 3.19
C GLU A 140 -13.32 7.64 1.93
N GLU A 141 -12.89 8.21 0.80
CA GLU A 141 -12.61 7.47 -0.43
C GLU A 141 -11.45 6.51 -0.23
N SER A 142 -10.34 6.99 0.32
CA SER A 142 -9.18 6.16 0.64
C SER A 142 -9.54 5.02 1.60
N ASP A 143 -10.30 5.33 2.67
CA ASP A 143 -10.76 4.32 3.63
C ASP A 143 -11.63 3.25 2.95
N LEU A 144 -12.57 3.64 2.09
CA LEU A 144 -13.47 2.70 1.38
C LEU A 144 -12.71 1.81 0.40
N VAL A 145 -11.79 2.39 -0.37
CA VAL A 145 -10.97 1.63 -1.32
C VAL A 145 -10.07 0.65 -0.59
N SER A 146 -9.45 1.08 0.50
CA SER A 146 -8.61 0.20 1.34
C SER A 146 -9.43 -0.94 1.95
N ARG A 147 -10.64 -0.64 2.47
CA ARG A 147 -11.57 -1.67 2.98
C ARG A 147 -11.95 -2.67 1.91
N ASP A 148 -12.32 -2.18 0.71
CA ASP A 148 -12.75 -3.04 -0.38
C ASP A 148 -11.59 -3.94 -0.84
N LEU A 149 -10.35 -3.42 -0.86
CA LEU A 149 -9.15 -4.20 -1.15
C LEU A 149 -8.91 -5.28 -0.09
N LEU A 150 -8.95 -4.93 1.19
CA LEU A 150 -8.77 -5.89 2.27
C LEU A 150 -9.87 -6.96 2.27
N ALA A 151 -11.13 -6.59 2.03
CA ALA A 151 -12.24 -7.53 1.92
C ALA A 151 -12.07 -8.46 0.71
N PHE A 152 -11.55 -7.92 -0.41
CA PHE A 152 -11.24 -8.71 -1.59
C PHE A 152 -10.14 -9.73 -1.30
N VAL A 153 -9.01 -9.29 -0.72
CA VAL A 153 -7.90 -10.17 -0.35
C VAL A 153 -8.35 -11.25 0.64
N LYS A 154 -9.14 -10.87 1.66
CA LYS A 154 -9.71 -11.80 2.64
C LYS A 154 -10.58 -12.89 2.01
N SER A 155 -11.15 -12.64 0.83
CA SER A 155 -11.98 -13.64 0.13
C SER A 155 -11.18 -14.79 -0.51
N ALA A 156 -9.84 -14.68 -0.52
CA ALA A 156 -8.95 -15.70 -1.05
C ALA A 156 -8.45 -16.62 0.08
N TYR A 157 -8.33 -17.91 -0.22
CA TYR A 157 -7.65 -18.87 0.67
C TYR A 157 -6.12 -18.75 0.58
N PHE A 158 -5.63 -18.50 -0.64
CA PHE A 158 -4.21 -18.41 -0.94
C PHE A 158 -3.92 -17.19 -1.81
N VAL A 159 -2.86 -16.45 -1.49
CA VAL A 159 -2.44 -15.26 -2.23
C VAL A 159 -1.00 -15.39 -2.70
N TRP A 160 -0.80 -15.31 -4.02
CA TRP A 160 0.52 -15.21 -4.65
C TRP A 160 0.74 -13.78 -5.11
N THR A 161 1.83 -13.16 -4.68
CA THR A 161 2.07 -11.78 -5.02
C THR A 161 3.55 -11.40 -4.90
N ASN A 162 3.99 -10.49 -5.77
CA ASN A 162 5.25 -9.75 -5.63
C ASN A 162 5.03 -8.30 -5.16
N ARG A 163 3.77 -7.95 -4.77
CA ARG A 163 3.46 -6.67 -4.15
C ARG A 163 3.50 -6.79 -2.64
N LEU A 164 4.50 -6.15 -2.01
CA LEU A 164 4.69 -6.20 -0.56
C LEU A 164 3.38 -5.90 0.21
N HIS A 165 2.70 -4.80 -0.12
CA HIS A 165 1.50 -4.38 0.60
C HIS A 165 0.29 -5.31 0.39
N ILE A 166 0.22 -6.03 -0.73
CA ILE A 166 -0.78 -7.09 -0.92
C ILE A 166 -0.43 -8.31 -0.07
N GLY A 167 0.85 -8.71 -0.04
CA GLY A 167 1.31 -9.80 0.83
C GLY A 167 1.06 -9.50 2.31
N LEU A 168 1.39 -8.30 2.76
CA LEU A 168 1.12 -7.84 4.13
C LEU A 168 -0.39 -7.82 4.44
N ALA A 169 -1.20 -7.26 3.53
CA ALA A 169 -2.65 -7.25 3.69
C ALA A 169 -3.22 -8.66 3.80
N ALA A 170 -2.75 -9.59 2.95
CA ALA A 170 -3.18 -10.99 2.98
C ALA A 170 -2.80 -11.67 4.31
N ALA A 171 -1.58 -11.47 4.78
CA ALA A 171 -1.12 -12.01 6.07
C ALA A 171 -1.96 -11.47 7.24
N LEU A 172 -2.23 -10.16 7.27
CA LEU A 172 -3.09 -9.52 8.28
C LEU A 172 -4.53 -10.05 8.25
N MET A 173 -5.01 -10.48 7.08
CA MET A 173 -6.34 -11.07 6.91
C MET A 173 -6.38 -12.59 7.19
N GLY A 174 -5.25 -13.19 7.57
CA GLY A 174 -5.15 -14.64 7.86
C GLY A 174 -5.14 -15.53 6.61
N CYS A 175 -4.82 -14.97 5.43
CA CYS A 175 -4.67 -15.76 4.21
C CYS A 175 -3.30 -16.46 4.18
N ASN A 176 -3.22 -17.61 3.47
CA ASN A 176 -1.93 -18.19 3.12
C ASN A 176 -1.26 -17.33 2.04
N VAL A 177 -0.03 -16.91 2.25
CA VAL A 177 0.67 -16.01 1.35
C VAL A 177 1.94 -16.65 0.82
N ARG A 178 2.14 -16.57 -0.50
CA ARG A 178 3.44 -16.79 -1.14
C ARG A 178 3.91 -15.50 -1.78
N TYR A 179 4.91 -14.90 -1.17
CA TYR A 179 5.60 -13.76 -1.76
C TYR A 179 6.57 -14.26 -2.84
N LEU A 180 6.51 -13.62 -3.99
CA LEU A 180 7.35 -13.92 -5.15
C LEU A 180 8.37 -12.78 -5.27
N ASP A 181 9.64 -13.13 -5.07
CA ASP A 181 10.77 -12.17 -5.15
C ASP A 181 11.43 -12.24 -6.52
#